data_5c90191623cd26fbe36623878ff737e9
#
_entry.id   5c90191623cd26fbe36623878ff737e9
#
_cell.length_a   1.000
_cell.length_b   1.000
_cell.length_c   1.000
_cell.angle_alpha   90.00
_cell.angle_beta   90.00
_cell.angle_gamma   90.00
#
_symmetry.space_group_name_H-M   'P 1'
#
loop_
_entity.id
_entity.type
_entity.pdbx_description
1 polymer ?
#
loop_
_entity_poly.entity_id
_entity_poly.type
_entity_poly.pdbx_seq_one_letter_code
_entity_poly.pdbx_strand_id
1 'polypeptide(L)'
;MHADQRKKLTVLMINMFIAVGSFGIIIPILPAYLASIGQGGTAAGLMIAIFAGAQLVMSPIAGKWADQYGRRKMIIYGLIGLTLSMFVFYFSNSVTVLYISRAIGGAGAALLIPAIFAYVADITTMDQRAKGNSYVSAAMSLGIVIGPGIGGFLAEYDLKLPLLVSAIVSGAAVLFSVLLLQESEKHDATAMAPDEGSMLKKLGTSFKKPYFVPLVITLVMSFGLMAYESVLGLFVDDQFGASPKDIAIMVTSTGIISVIAQIFIVDKLSRSLGEGKVLNLFLFIAALGFLLSLLTSSYGGFFAITLVIFLATSILRPVLNTMISKLAGNEQGFAMGMNNAYMSIGNVLGPTLAGVLYDVNILYPFALGLIFLVVTFIGSFIWQKRQARLIAKVEQSS
;
A
#
# COMPACT_ATOMS: atom_id res chain seq x y z
N MET A 1 -1.12 -29.42 -6.56
CA MET A 1 0.11 -29.07 -5.85
C MET A 1 0.56 -30.22 -4.98
N HIS A 2 1.81 -30.66 -5.14
CA HIS A 2 2.45 -31.69 -4.32
C HIS A 2 2.68 -31.22 -2.87
N ALA A 3 2.91 -32.16 -1.95
CA ALA A 3 3.10 -31.83 -0.53
C ALA A 3 4.26 -30.84 -0.28
N ASP A 4 5.38 -30.99 -0.99
CA ASP A 4 6.54 -30.09 -0.92
C ASP A 4 6.21 -28.66 -1.40
N GLN A 5 5.47 -28.52 -2.51
CA GLN A 5 4.99 -27.23 -3.00
C GLN A 5 4.07 -26.52 -1.99
N ARG A 6 3.18 -27.27 -1.33
CA ARG A 6 2.30 -26.71 -0.29
C ARG A 6 3.10 -26.21 0.91
N LYS A 7 4.11 -26.97 1.35
CA LYS A 7 5.00 -26.57 2.45
C LYS A 7 5.74 -25.27 2.13
N LYS A 8 6.35 -25.19 0.94
CA LYS A 8 7.04 -23.97 0.49
C LYS A 8 6.07 -22.79 0.40
N LEU A 9 4.88 -22.98 -0.17
CA LEU A 9 3.86 -21.93 -0.26
C LEU A 9 3.41 -21.43 1.11
N THR A 10 3.24 -22.33 2.10
CA THR A 10 2.90 -21.94 3.48
C THR A 10 3.97 -21.05 4.10
N VAL A 11 5.25 -21.38 3.91
CA VAL A 11 6.36 -20.52 4.39
C VAL A 11 6.32 -19.14 3.72
N LEU A 12 6.06 -19.07 2.41
CA LEU A 12 5.93 -17.80 1.69
C LEU A 12 4.74 -16.97 2.17
N MET A 13 3.61 -17.61 2.48
CA MET A 13 2.44 -16.94 3.06
C MET A 13 2.75 -16.36 4.44
N ILE A 14 3.42 -17.12 5.30
CA ILE A 14 3.85 -16.66 6.62
C ILE A 14 4.81 -15.48 6.48
N ASN A 15 5.79 -15.55 5.60
CA ASN A 15 6.74 -14.47 5.35
C ASN A 15 6.04 -13.19 4.85
N MET A 16 5.06 -13.33 3.94
CA MET A 16 4.28 -12.19 3.45
C MET A 16 3.44 -11.56 4.56
N PHE A 17 2.76 -12.38 5.35
CA PHE A 17 1.98 -11.91 6.51
C PHE A 17 2.87 -11.14 7.51
N ILE A 18 4.04 -11.69 7.86
CA ILE A 18 4.98 -11.06 8.79
C ILE A 18 5.51 -9.75 8.21
N ALA A 19 5.89 -9.71 6.93
CA ALA A 19 6.44 -8.52 6.30
C ALA A 19 5.46 -7.35 6.33
N VAL A 20 4.23 -7.60 5.93
CA VAL A 20 3.19 -6.57 5.87
C VAL A 20 2.64 -6.24 7.26
N GLY A 21 2.47 -7.25 8.10
CA GLY A 21 2.06 -7.07 9.50
C GLY A 21 3.07 -6.24 10.30
N SER A 22 4.37 -6.43 10.08
CA SER A 22 5.44 -5.65 10.72
C SER A 22 5.36 -4.14 10.38
N PHE A 23 4.94 -3.80 9.17
CA PHE A 23 4.66 -2.40 8.83
C PHE A 23 3.42 -1.90 9.58
N GLY A 24 2.34 -2.68 9.58
CA GLY A 24 1.05 -2.31 10.20
C GLY A 24 1.12 -2.15 11.72
N ILE A 25 1.96 -2.93 12.41
CA ILE A 25 2.16 -2.88 13.87
C ILE A 25 2.55 -1.48 14.37
N ILE A 26 3.27 -0.70 13.56
CA ILE A 26 3.78 0.62 13.95
C ILE A 26 2.68 1.68 13.92
N ILE A 27 1.69 1.55 13.05
CA ILE A 27 0.67 2.60 12.81
C ILE A 27 0.01 3.07 14.10
N PRO A 28 -0.54 2.21 14.97
CA PRO A 28 -1.25 2.65 16.17
C PRO A 28 -0.34 3.19 17.28
N ILE A 29 0.93 2.81 17.29
CA ILE A 29 1.87 3.24 18.33
C ILE A 29 2.58 4.56 17.97
N LEU A 30 2.58 4.91 16.70
CA LEU A 30 3.38 6.01 16.17
C LEU A 30 3.07 7.36 16.83
N PRO A 31 1.79 7.75 17.08
CA PRO A 31 1.47 9.01 17.74
C PRO A 31 2.08 9.13 19.13
N ALA A 32 1.75 8.20 20.01
CA ALA A 32 2.23 8.18 21.38
C ALA A 32 3.76 8.06 21.46
N TYR A 33 4.36 7.28 20.55
CA TYR A 33 5.81 7.13 20.49
C TYR A 33 6.50 8.44 20.07
N LEU A 34 6.02 9.10 19.02
CA LEU A 34 6.58 10.38 18.55
C LEU A 34 6.39 11.51 19.58
N ALA A 35 5.24 11.57 20.22
CA ALA A 35 5.00 12.52 21.31
C ALA A 35 6.00 12.31 22.47
N SER A 36 6.33 11.06 22.82
CA SER A 36 7.30 10.75 23.89
C SER A 36 8.73 11.24 23.61
N ILE A 37 9.09 11.45 22.34
CA ILE A 37 10.39 11.97 21.91
C ILE A 37 10.31 13.42 21.38
N GLY A 38 9.18 14.12 21.62
CA GLY A 38 8.98 15.52 21.23
C GLY A 38 8.88 15.74 19.72
N GLN A 39 8.33 14.78 18.96
CA GLN A 39 8.16 14.83 17.50
C GLN A 39 6.67 14.84 17.15
N GLY A 40 6.33 15.44 15.99
CA GLY A 40 4.96 15.62 15.53
C GLY A 40 4.68 14.97 14.17
N GLY A 41 3.75 15.58 13.44
CA GLY A 41 3.23 15.09 12.15
C GLY A 41 4.27 15.00 11.05
N THR A 42 5.21 15.96 10.98
CA THR A 42 6.33 15.92 10.02
C THR A 42 7.15 14.64 10.18
N ALA A 43 7.47 14.25 11.42
CA ALA A 43 8.23 13.04 11.68
C ALA A 43 7.42 11.79 11.28
N ALA A 44 6.14 11.74 11.61
CA ALA A 44 5.24 10.64 11.22
C ALA A 44 5.15 10.48 9.69
N GLY A 45 4.87 11.57 8.99
CA GLY A 45 4.78 11.58 7.53
C GLY A 45 6.08 11.17 6.84
N LEU A 46 7.24 11.69 7.30
CA LEU A 46 8.54 11.32 6.77
C LEU A 46 8.89 9.86 7.03
N MET A 47 8.54 9.28 8.18
CA MET A 47 8.78 7.87 8.46
C MET A 47 8.07 6.94 7.46
N ILE A 48 6.85 7.28 7.07
CA ILE A 48 6.08 6.53 6.06
C ILE A 48 6.66 6.80 4.66
N ALA A 49 6.94 8.06 4.35
CA ALA A 49 7.49 8.46 3.06
C ALA A 49 8.88 7.85 2.79
N ILE A 50 9.76 7.80 3.79
CA ILE A 50 11.10 7.21 3.67
C ILE A 50 11.00 5.70 3.43
N PHE A 51 10.10 5.00 4.13
CA PHE A 51 9.86 3.59 3.89
C PHE A 51 9.39 3.34 2.46
N ALA A 52 8.37 4.06 2.00
CA ALA A 52 7.81 3.93 0.66
C ALA A 52 8.83 4.36 -0.42
N GLY A 53 9.60 5.42 -0.18
CA GLY A 53 10.66 5.91 -1.06
C GLY A 53 11.82 4.92 -1.19
N ALA A 54 12.29 4.35 -0.08
CA ALA A 54 13.30 3.31 -0.10
C ALA A 54 12.82 2.06 -0.84
N GLN A 55 11.56 1.66 -0.62
CA GLN A 55 10.95 0.55 -1.36
C GLN A 55 10.89 0.84 -2.86
N LEU A 56 10.46 2.04 -3.26
CA LEU A 56 10.37 2.44 -4.66
C LEU A 56 11.73 2.40 -5.37
N VAL A 57 12.77 2.98 -4.73
CA VAL A 57 14.13 3.04 -5.29
C VAL A 57 14.77 1.65 -5.37
N MET A 58 14.56 0.83 -4.36
CA MET A 58 15.14 -0.51 -4.30
C MET A 58 14.42 -1.55 -5.17
N SER A 59 13.14 -1.36 -5.48
CA SER A 59 12.32 -2.35 -6.21
C SER A 59 12.91 -2.78 -7.56
N PRO A 60 13.39 -1.88 -8.45
CA PRO A 60 14.02 -2.30 -9.71
C PRO A 60 15.32 -3.07 -9.51
N ILE A 61 16.11 -2.69 -8.48
CA ILE A 61 17.36 -3.35 -8.13
C ILE A 61 17.07 -4.73 -7.56
N ALA A 62 16.09 -4.82 -6.67
CA ALA A 62 15.65 -6.05 -6.03
C ALA A 62 15.16 -7.10 -7.05
N GLY A 63 14.42 -6.66 -8.07
CA GLY A 63 13.98 -7.53 -9.16
C GLY A 63 15.17 -8.14 -9.91
N LYS A 64 16.14 -7.32 -10.32
CA LYS A 64 17.38 -7.81 -10.98
C LYS A 64 18.17 -8.76 -10.06
N TRP A 65 18.32 -8.43 -8.80
CA TRP A 65 19.03 -9.28 -7.85
C TRP A 65 18.31 -10.61 -7.60
N ALA A 66 16.98 -10.61 -7.59
CA ALA A 66 16.18 -11.84 -7.47
C ALA A 66 16.42 -12.79 -8.66
N ASP A 67 16.58 -12.25 -9.87
CA ASP A 67 16.88 -13.04 -11.07
C ASP A 67 18.34 -13.53 -11.10
N GLN A 68 19.30 -12.69 -10.64
CA GLN A 68 20.74 -13.00 -10.67
C GLN A 68 21.20 -13.90 -9.53
N TYR A 69 20.76 -13.61 -8.31
CA TYR A 69 21.25 -14.25 -7.09
C TYR A 69 20.32 -15.31 -6.51
N GLY A 70 19.08 -15.39 -7.02
CA GLY A 70 18.06 -16.35 -6.61
C GLY A 70 17.00 -15.76 -5.67
N ARG A 71 15.79 -16.32 -5.76
CA ARG A 71 14.60 -15.83 -5.02
C ARG A 71 14.73 -16.06 -3.52
N ARG A 72 15.24 -17.23 -3.11
CA ARG A 72 15.42 -17.57 -1.69
C ARG A 72 16.31 -16.57 -0.96
N LYS A 73 17.44 -16.19 -1.57
CA LYS A 73 18.37 -15.23 -0.96
C LYS A 73 17.73 -13.87 -0.77
N MET A 74 16.95 -13.39 -1.76
CA MET A 74 16.26 -12.10 -1.67
C MET A 74 15.17 -12.12 -0.58
N ILE A 75 14.45 -13.23 -0.43
CA ILE A 75 13.48 -13.41 0.66
C ILE A 75 14.20 -13.33 2.02
N ILE A 76 15.30 -14.03 2.19
CA ILE A 76 16.07 -14.04 3.44
C ILE A 76 16.65 -12.65 3.74
N TYR A 77 17.28 -11.98 2.78
CA TYR A 77 17.85 -10.65 2.97
C TYR A 77 16.78 -9.60 3.25
N GLY A 78 15.62 -9.73 2.61
CA GLY A 78 14.47 -8.87 2.90
C GLY A 78 13.95 -9.03 4.31
N LEU A 79 13.82 -10.27 4.80
CA LEU A 79 13.44 -10.55 6.19
C LEU A 79 14.48 -10.06 7.19
N ILE A 80 15.78 -10.21 6.90
CA ILE A 80 16.87 -9.65 7.73
C ILE A 80 16.74 -8.13 7.78
N GLY A 81 16.51 -7.47 6.65
CA GLY A 81 16.29 -6.01 6.59
C GLY A 81 15.12 -5.56 7.45
N LEU A 82 13.98 -6.27 7.41
CA LEU A 82 12.82 -5.99 8.25
C LEU A 82 13.14 -6.22 9.74
N THR A 83 13.81 -7.30 10.07
CA THR A 83 14.23 -7.62 11.45
C THR A 83 15.14 -6.51 12.01
N LEU A 84 16.17 -6.13 11.25
CA LEU A 84 17.08 -5.05 11.63
C LEU A 84 16.35 -3.71 11.79
N SER A 85 15.44 -3.41 10.87
CA SER A 85 14.61 -2.21 10.97
C SER A 85 13.84 -2.14 12.30
N MET A 86 13.20 -3.24 12.72
CA MET A 86 12.44 -3.29 13.96
C MET A 86 13.34 -3.19 15.20
N PHE A 87 14.51 -3.85 15.19
CA PHE A 87 15.48 -3.74 16.28
C PHE A 87 16.05 -2.32 16.39
N VAL A 88 16.45 -1.73 15.27
CA VAL A 88 16.95 -0.35 15.26
C VAL A 88 15.89 0.62 15.77
N PHE A 89 14.62 0.43 15.40
CA PHE A 89 13.52 1.24 15.91
C PHE A 89 13.34 1.04 17.43
N TYR A 90 13.31 -0.19 17.90
CA TYR A 90 13.12 -0.51 19.32
C TYR A 90 14.17 0.14 20.24
N PHE A 91 15.46 0.09 19.85
CA PHE A 91 16.56 0.62 20.66
C PHE A 91 16.75 2.13 20.53
N SER A 92 16.13 2.78 19.54
CA SER A 92 16.35 4.20 19.28
C SER A 92 15.33 5.08 20.00
N ASN A 93 15.81 6.29 20.40
CA ASN A 93 14.99 7.43 20.79
C ASN A 93 15.32 8.66 19.92
N SER A 94 16.10 8.50 18.86
CA SER A 94 16.48 9.58 17.93
C SER A 94 15.68 9.47 16.64
N VAL A 95 15.02 10.56 16.24
CA VAL A 95 14.23 10.62 15.01
C VAL A 95 15.07 10.29 13.77
N THR A 96 16.32 10.71 13.72
CA THR A 96 17.24 10.39 12.61
C THR A 96 17.48 8.89 12.49
N VAL A 97 17.69 8.20 13.61
CA VAL A 97 17.86 6.73 13.61
C VAL A 97 16.55 6.03 13.24
N LEU A 98 15.40 6.58 13.61
CA LEU A 98 14.10 6.08 13.17
C LEU A 98 13.94 6.17 11.64
N TYR A 99 14.38 7.29 11.02
CA TYR A 99 14.37 7.42 9.56
C TYR A 99 15.26 6.38 8.88
N ILE A 100 16.47 6.14 9.43
CA ILE A 100 17.36 5.06 8.94
C ILE A 100 16.69 3.69 9.07
N SER A 101 16.05 3.42 10.20
CA SER A 101 15.27 2.21 10.40
C SER A 101 14.20 2.04 9.31
N ARG A 102 13.45 3.11 8.99
CA ARG A 102 12.43 3.07 7.93
C ARG A 102 13.02 2.82 6.54
N ALA A 103 14.16 3.42 6.22
CA ALA A 103 14.87 3.16 4.96
C ALA A 103 15.30 1.69 4.85
N ILE A 104 15.88 1.12 5.92
CA ILE A 104 16.25 -0.31 5.97
C ILE A 104 15.01 -1.20 5.78
N GLY A 105 13.90 -0.91 6.47
CA GLY A 105 12.66 -1.66 6.36
C GLY A 105 12.05 -1.61 4.96
N GLY A 106 12.03 -0.43 4.34
CA GLY A 106 11.54 -0.24 2.96
C GLY A 106 12.39 -1.00 1.94
N ALA A 107 13.71 -0.95 2.08
CA ALA A 107 14.63 -1.74 1.24
C ALA A 107 14.43 -3.26 1.45
N GLY A 108 14.23 -3.71 2.69
CA GLY A 108 13.90 -5.09 3.02
C GLY A 108 12.59 -5.56 2.37
N ALA A 109 11.54 -4.73 2.44
CA ALA A 109 10.26 -5.03 1.81
C ALA A 109 10.37 -5.10 0.27
N ALA A 110 11.19 -4.23 -0.34
CA ALA A 110 11.47 -4.26 -1.77
C ALA A 110 12.16 -5.55 -2.24
N LEU A 111 13.06 -6.11 -1.43
CA LEU A 111 13.71 -7.39 -1.72
C LEU A 111 12.73 -8.56 -1.55
N LEU A 112 11.91 -8.52 -0.51
CA LEU A 112 11.08 -9.64 -0.08
C LEU A 112 9.83 -9.84 -0.95
N ILE A 113 9.01 -8.79 -1.12
CA ILE A 113 7.67 -8.92 -1.70
C ILE A 113 7.70 -9.43 -3.15
N PRO A 114 8.48 -8.84 -4.08
CA PRO A 114 8.57 -9.34 -5.44
C PRO A 114 9.18 -10.75 -5.52
N ALA A 115 10.17 -11.04 -4.67
CA ALA A 115 10.83 -12.35 -4.64
C ALA A 115 9.87 -13.46 -4.19
N ILE A 116 8.93 -13.19 -3.28
CA ILE A 116 7.89 -14.15 -2.89
C ILE A 116 6.98 -14.48 -4.09
N PHE A 117 6.48 -13.48 -4.82
CA PHE A 117 5.65 -13.71 -6.00
C PHE A 117 6.41 -14.44 -7.11
N ALA A 118 7.68 -14.10 -7.34
CA ALA A 118 8.53 -14.79 -8.29
C ALA A 118 8.77 -16.26 -7.88
N TYR A 119 9.04 -16.51 -6.60
CA TYR A 119 9.21 -17.86 -6.07
C TYR A 119 7.92 -18.70 -6.25
N VAL A 120 6.74 -18.13 -6.00
CA VAL A 120 5.45 -18.80 -6.28
C VAL A 120 5.33 -19.17 -7.75
N ALA A 121 5.74 -18.26 -8.65
CA ALA A 121 5.73 -18.55 -10.09
C ALA A 121 6.66 -19.71 -10.47
N ASP A 122 7.82 -19.80 -9.80
CA ASP A 122 8.81 -20.87 -10.06
C ASP A 122 8.34 -22.25 -9.57
N ILE A 123 7.61 -22.32 -8.45
CA ILE A 123 7.16 -23.59 -7.85
C ILE A 123 5.76 -24.03 -8.31
N THR A 124 5.07 -23.25 -9.16
CA THR A 124 3.71 -23.56 -9.63
C THR A 124 3.65 -23.68 -11.14
N THR A 125 2.82 -24.60 -11.66
CA THR A 125 2.46 -24.60 -13.07
C THR A 125 1.59 -23.40 -13.43
N MET A 126 1.48 -23.06 -14.73
CA MET A 126 0.67 -21.92 -15.18
C MET A 126 -0.77 -21.98 -14.66
N ASP A 127 -1.40 -23.17 -14.66
CA ASP A 127 -2.77 -23.38 -14.16
C ASP A 127 -2.91 -23.19 -12.64
N GLN A 128 -1.84 -23.42 -11.88
CA GLN A 128 -1.82 -23.32 -10.43
C GLN A 128 -1.32 -21.96 -9.92
N ARG A 129 -0.67 -21.17 -10.79
CA ARG A 129 -0.03 -19.90 -10.43
C ARG A 129 -1.03 -18.88 -9.87
N ALA A 130 -2.19 -18.74 -10.50
CA ALA A 130 -3.26 -17.85 -10.03
C ALA A 130 -3.68 -18.20 -8.60
N LYS A 131 -3.84 -19.48 -8.29
CA LYS A 131 -4.20 -19.97 -6.96
C LYS A 131 -3.07 -19.73 -5.94
N GLY A 132 -1.81 -19.95 -6.33
CA GLY A 132 -0.64 -19.67 -5.47
C GLY A 132 -0.54 -18.18 -5.11
N ASN A 133 -0.68 -17.31 -6.11
CA ASN A 133 -0.67 -15.86 -5.89
C ASN A 133 -1.85 -15.39 -5.03
N SER A 134 -3.03 -15.99 -5.18
CA SER A 134 -4.19 -15.66 -4.34
C SER A 134 -3.95 -15.97 -2.87
N TYR A 135 -3.29 -17.08 -2.54
CA TYR A 135 -2.93 -17.40 -1.16
C TYR A 135 -1.94 -16.40 -0.55
N VAL A 136 -0.90 -16.02 -1.31
CA VAL A 136 0.07 -15.01 -0.86
C VAL A 136 -0.60 -13.64 -0.70
N SER A 137 -1.48 -13.26 -1.62
CA SER A 137 -2.24 -12.00 -1.52
C SER A 137 -3.21 -12.01 -0.33
N ALA A 138 -3.83 -13.15 -0.02
CA ALA A 138 -4.65 -13.30 1.19
C ALA A 138 -3.82 -13.13 2.47
N ALA A 139 -2.62 -13.72 2.53
CA ALA A 139 -1.70 -13.52 3.65
C ALA A 139 -1.26 -12.06 3.79
N MET A 140 -1.01 -11.36 2.68
CA MET A 140 -0.73 -9.93 2.64
C MET A 140 -1.90 -9.12 3.22
N SER A 141 -3.13 -9.39 2.80
CA SER A 141 -4.33 -8.71 3.31
C SER A 141 -4.55 -8.97 4.80
N LEU A 142 -4.32 -10.21 5.27
CA LEU A 142 -4.36 -10.53 6.68
C LEU A 142 -3.32 -9.74 7.48
N GLY A 143 -2.10 -9.56 6.95
CA GLY A 143 -1.07 -8.72 7.57
C GLY A 143 -1.50 -7.27 7.74
N ILE A 144 -2.14 -6.68 6.72
CA ILE A 144 -2.67 -5.32 6.77
C ILE A 144 -3.74 -5.18 7.86
N VAL A 145 -4.62 -6.16 7.98
CA VAL A 145 -5.75 -6.11 8.94
C VAL A 145 -5.31 -6.41 10.36
N ILE A 146 -4.52 -7.48 10.56
CA ILE A 146 -4.16 -7.99 11.89
C ILE A 146 -2.98 -7.24 12.49
N GLY A 147 -2.05 -6.76 11.66
CA GLY A 147 -0.85 -6.04 12.11
C GLY A 147 -1.14 -4.89 13.07
N PRO A 148 -1.95 -3.91 12.67
CA PRO A 148 -2.32 -2.80 13.57
C PRO A 148 -3.02 -3.26 14.83
N GLY A 149 -3.90 -4.27 14.75
CA GLY A 149 -4.55 -4.88 15.91
C GLY A 149 -3.54 -5.38 16.93
N ILE A 150 -2.59 -6.22 16.51
CA ILE A 150 -1.52 -6.71 17.37
C ILE A 150 -0.71 -5.55 17.96
N GLY A 151 -0.37 -4.55 17.13
CA GLY A 151 0.40 -3.37 17.55
C GLY A 151 -0.25 -2.62 18.69
N GLY A 152 -1.51 -2.25 18.54
CA GLY A 152 -2.23 -1.48 19.56
C GLY A 152 -2.50 -2.26 20.84
N PHE A 153 -2.83 -3.55 20.75
CA PHE A 153 -3.05 -4.37 21.93
C PHE A 153 -1.76 -4.63 22.73
N LEU A 154 -0.64 -4.85 22.07
CA LEU A 154 0.66 -5.01 22.74
C LEU A 154 1.15 -3.69 23.35
N ALA A 155 0.83 -2.55 22.74
CA ALA A 155 1.20 -1.23 23.22
C ALA A 155 0.52 -0.85 24.57
N GLU A 156 -0.57 -1.52 24.95
CA GLU A 156 -1.17 -1.35 26.27
C GLU A 156 -0.24 -1.78 27.41
N TYR A 157 0.66 -2.75 27.15
CA TYR A 157 1.64 -3.22 28.15
C TYR A 157 2.92 -2.39 28.14
N ASP A 158 3.46 -2.14 26.95
CA ASP A 158 4.62 -1.27 26.72
C ASP A 158 4.61 -0.78 25.28
N LEU A 159 4.85 0.53 25.10
CA LEU A 159 4.77 1.20 23.80
C LEU A 159 5.76 0.65 22.76
N LYS A 160 6.89 0.09 23.20
CA LYS A 160 7.91 -0.51 22.34
C LYS A 160 7.76 -2.03 22.19
N LEU A 161 6.92 -2.69 23.00
CA LEU A 161 6.72 -4.14 22.96
C LEU A 161 6.31 -4.63 21.55
N PRO A 162 5.42 -3.95 20.80
CA PRO A 162 5.08 -4.35 19.43
C PRO A 162 6.29 -4.45 18.52
N LEU A 163 7.25 -3.52 18.66
CA LEU A 163 8.47 -3.49 17.84
C LEU A 163 9.37 -4.67 18.15
N LEU A 164 9.54 -5.00 19.43
CA LEU A 164 10.34 -6.14 19.87
C LEU A 164 9.72 -7.47 19.39
N VAL A 165 8.41 -7.64 19.55
CA VAL A 165 7.69 -8.83 19.08
C VAL A 165 7.83 -8.96 17.56
N SER A 166 7.66 -7.87 16.82
CA SER A 166 7.84 -7.87 15.36
C SER A 166 9.27 -8.25 14.96
N ALA A 167 10.28 -7.73 15.67
CA ALA A 167 11.69 -8.08 15.42
C ALA A 167 11.97 -9.58 15.68
N ILE A 168 11.45 -10.13 16.78
CA ILE A 168 11.62 -11.55 17.11
C ILE A 168 10.91 -12.44 16.08
N VAL A 169 9.67 -12.12 15.74
CA VAL A 169 8.86 -12.91 14.78
C VAL A 169 9.47 -12.87 13.39
N SER A 170 9.93 -11.70 12.90
CA SER A 170 10.62 -11.61 11.63
C SER A 170 11.99 -12.29 11.64
N GLY A 171 12.72 -12.24 12.76
CA GLY A 171 13.97 -13.01 12.96
C GLY A 171 13.74 -14.52 12.95
N ALA A 172 12.68 -15.00 13.58
CA ALA A 172 12.27 -16.41 13.50
C ALA A 172 11.92 -16.80 12.04
N ALA A 173 11.24 -15.93 11.31
CA ALA A 173 10.94 -16.15 9.90
C ALA A 173 12.20 -16.25 9.02
N VAL A 174 13.28 -15.52 9.35
CA VAL A 174 14.60 -15.71 8.72
C VAL A 174 15.08 -17.15 8.93
N LEU A 175 15.10 -17.62 10.17
CA LEU A 175 15.55 -18.99 10.50
C LEU A 175 14.71 -20.04 9.77
N PHE A 176 13.39 -19.93 9.82
CA PHE A 176 12.52 -20.86 9.10
C PHE A 176 12.72 -20.82 7.59
N SER A 177 12.94 -19.65 7.01
CA SER A 177 13.20 -19.51 5.57
C SER A 177 14.56 -20.12 5.19
N VAL A 178 15.60 -19.97 6.02
CA VAL A 178 16.90 -20.61 5.81
C VAL A 178 16.78 -22.14 5.84
N LEU A 179 15.99 -22.69 6.76
CA LEU A 179 15.87 -24.13 6.97
C LEU A 179 14.90 -24.81 6.00
N LEU A 180 13.81 -24.14 5.62
CA LEU A 180 12.69 -24.76 4.90
C LEU A 180 12.58 -24.38 3.43
N LEU A 181 13.10 -23.21 3.01
CA LEU A 181 13.13 -22.83 1.61
C LEU A 181 14.40 -23.35 0.95
N GLN A 182 14.23 -23.97 -0.19
CA GLN A 182 15.32 -24.29 -1.11
C GLN A 182 15.38 -23.22 -2.19
N GLU A 183 16.50 -23.07 -2.89
CA GLU A 183 16.53 -22.16 -4.04
C GLU A 183 15.57 -22.69 -5.12
N SER A 184 14.80 -21.78 -5.72
CA SER A 184 14.00 -22.14 -6.89
C SER A 184 14.91 -22.35 -8.11
N GLU A 185 14.49 -23.21 -9.04
CA GLU A 185 15.24 -23.40 -10.28
C GLU A 185 15.40 -22.04 -10.98
N LYS A 186 16.65 -21.73 -11.39
CA LYS A 186 16.94 -20.50 -12.11
C LYS A 186 16.21 -20.56 -13.44
N HIS A 187 15.23 -19.69 -13.64
CA HIS A 187 14.77 -19.38 -14.99
C HIS A 187 15.88 -18.60 -15.69
N ASP A 188 16.23 -19.05 -16.91
CA ASP A 188 17.20 -18.32 -17.74
C ASP A 188 16.77 -16.85 -17.86
N ALA A 189 17.59 -15.98 -17.32
CA ALA A 189 17.39 -14.53 -17.29
C ALA A 189 17.36 -13.88 -18.71
N THR A 190 17.51 -14.69 -19.75
CA THR A 190 17.53 -14.27 -21.16
C THR A 190 16.16 -13.95 -21.74
N ALA A 191 15.05 -14.25 -21.05
CA ALA A 191 13.70 -14.13 -21.62
C ALA A 191 13.01 -12.77 -21.39
N MET A 192 13.51 -11.90 -20.53
CA MET A 192 13.00 -10.54 -20.36
C MET A 192 14.16 -9.56 -20.19
N ALA A 193 14.68 -9.07 -21.31
CA ALA A 193 15.47 -7.84 -21.28
C ALA A 193 14.60 -6.74 -20.67
N PRO A 194 15.02 -6.10 -19.54
CA PRO A 194 14.27 -4.95 -19.04
C PRO A 194 14.33 -3.88 -20.12
N ASP A 195 13.18 -3.35 -20.49
CA ASP A 195 13.12 -2.16 -21.31
C ASP A 195 14.00 -1.07 -20.66
N GLU A 196 15.15 -0.79 -21.25
CA GLU A 196 16.22 0.08 -20.70
C GLU A 196 15.85 1.56 -20.62
N GLY A 197 14.57 1.90 -20.82
CA GLY A 197 14.09 3.27 -20.68
C GLY A 197 14.13 3.76 -19.24
N SER A 198 14.81 4.90 -19.00
CA SER A 198 14.74 5.61 -17.72
C SER A 198 13.29 5.78 -17.25
N MET A 199 13.03 5.61 -15.95
CA MET A 199 11.70 5.81 -15.36
C MET A 199 11.11 7.18 -15.74
N LEU A 200 11.93 8.23 -15.77
CA LEU A 200 11.53 9.58 -16.20
C LEU A 200 11.06 9.62 -17.66
N LYS A 201 11.73 8.89 -18.57
CA LYS A 201 11.33 8.79 -19.98
C LYS A 201 10.01 8.05 -20.11
N LYS A 202 9.79 6.98 -19.32
CA LYS A 202 8.54 6.22 -19.30
C LYS A 202 7.39 7.07 -18.77
N LEU A 203 7.61 7.84 -17.70
CA LEU A 203 6.64 8.82 -17.20
C LEU A 203 6.31 9.85 -18.29
N GLY A 204 7.31 10.39 -18.99
CA GLY A 204 7.10 11.32 -20.11
C GLY A 204 6.24 10.74 -21.24
N THR A 205 6.44 9.46 -21.57
CA THR A 205 5.64 8.76 -22.60
C THR A 205 4.19 8.51 -22.17
N SER A 206 3.96 8.32 -20.88
CA SER A 206 2.62 8.02 -20.34
C SER A 206 1.61 9.17 -20.55
N PHE A 207 2.07 10.43 -20.66
CA PHE A 207 1.21 11.60 -20.90
C PHE A 207 0.41 11.50 -22.20
N LYS A 208 0.88 10.74 -23.20
CA LYS A 208 0.24 10.58 -24.50
C LYS A 208 -0.66 9.34 -24.59
N LYS A 209 -0.75 8.55 -23.54
CA LYS A 209 -1.49 7.28 -23.53
C LYS A 209 -2.97 7.50 -23.19
N PRO A 210 -3.90 6.68 -23.75
CA PRO A 210 -5.34 6.80 -23.49
C PRO A 210 -5.71 6.58 -22.02
N TYR A 211 -4.88 5.86 -21.26
CA TYR A 211 -5.04 5.60 -19.85
C TYR A 211 -4.34 6.62 -18.92
N PHE A 212 -3.84 7.74 -19.47
CA PHE A 212 -3.14 8.75 -18.67
C PHE A 212 -4.01 9.34 -17.54
N VAL A 213 -5.27 9.67 -17.83
CA VAL A 213 -6.19 10.23 -16.82
C VAL A 213 -6.43 9.23 -15.68
N PRO A 214 -6.76 7.95 -15.93
CA PRO A 214 -6.77 6.93 -14.87
C PRO A 214 -5.47 6.83 -14.07
N LEU A 215 -4.29 6.96 -14.68
CA LEU A 215 -3.01 7.00 -13.96
C LEU A 215 -2.90 8.18 -13.00
N VAL A 216 -3.31 9.38 -13.44
CA VAL A 216 -3.35 10.58 -12.58
C VAL A 216 -4.33 10.37 -11.42
N ILE A 217 -5.49 9.78 -11.69
CA ILE A 217 -6.45 9.45 -10.63
C ILE A 217 -5.83 8.46 -9.62
N THR A 218 -5.09 7.44 -10.08
CA THR A 218 -4.36 6.52 -9.20
C THR A 218 -3.35 7.25 -8.30
N LEU A 219 -2.60 8.21 -8.86
CA LEU A 219 -1.67 9.04 -8.09
C LEU A 219 -2.40 9.81 -6.99
N VAL A 220 -3.47 10.54 -7.36
CA VAL A 220 -4.22 11.36 -6.40
C VAL A 220 -4.90 10.52 -5.33
N MET A 221 -5.45 9.36 -5.71
CA MET A 221 -6.05 8.42 -4.77
C MET A 221 -5.02 7.88 -3.77
N SER A 222 -3.85 7.47 -4.26
CA SER A 222 -2.76 6.97 -3.41
C SER A 222 -2.19 8.07 -2.52
N PHE A 223 -2.03 9.27 -3.07
CA PHE A 223 -1.64 10.46 -2.32
C PHE A 223 -2.63 10.75 -1.18
N GLY A 224 -3.92 10.86 -1.49
CA GLY A 224 -4.96 11.19 -0.51
C GLY A 224 -5.10 10.12 0.58
N LEU A 225 -5.10 8.84 0.19
CA LEU A 225 -5.22 7.74 1.15
C LEU A 225 -4.01 7.68 2.09
N MET A 226 -2.79 7.74 1.55
CA MET A 226 -1.57 7.70 2.36
C MET A 226 -1.39 8.97 3.21
N ALA A 227 -1.80 10.14 2.69
CA ALA A 227 -1.84 11.37 3.47
C ALA A 227 -2.79 11.24 4.67
N TYR A 228 -4.00 10.74 4.44
CA TYR A 228 -5.00 10.51 5.49
C TYR A 228 -4.49 9.49 6.52
N GLU A 229 -4.00 8.34 6.05
CA GLU A 229 -3.54 7.24 6.91
C GLU A 229 -2.33 7.63 7.77
N SER A 230 -1.43 8.45 7.24
CA SER A 230 -0.21 8.88 7.94
C SER A 230 -0.46 9.77 9.15
N VAL A 231 -1.54 10.56 9.13
CA VAL A 231 -1.90 11.49 10.21
C VAL A 231 -3.13 11.03 11.00
N LEU A 232 -3.79 9.95 10.55
CA LEU A 232 -5.01 9.42 11.18
C LEU A 232 -4.82 9.18 12.67
N GLY A 233 -3.78 8.43 13.04
CA GLY A 233 -3.48 8.11 14.43
C GLY A 233 -3.18 9.36 15.26
N LEU A 234 -2.35 10.27 14.73
CA LEU A 234 -2.04 11.55 15.38
C LEU A 234 -3.32 12.36 15.61
N PHE A 235 -4.16 12.50 14.59
CA PHE A 235 -5.39 13.27 14.68
C PHE A 235 -6.36 12.71 15.73
N VAL A 236 -6.50 11.39 15.80
CA VAL A 236 -7.42 10.76 16.75
C VAL A 236 -6.90 10.90 18.19
N ASP A 237 -5.58 10.82 18.37
CA ASP A 237 -4.91 11.08 19.67
C ASP A 237 -5.06 12.55 20.07
N ASP A 238 -4.63 13.48 19.23
CA ASP A 238 -4.63 14.94 19.53
C ASP A 238 -6.05 15.50 19.70
N GLN A 239 -7.01 15.06 18.89
CA GLN A 239 -8.37 15.61 18.89
C GLN A 239 -9.30 14.95 19.91
N PHE A 240 -9.14 13.65 20.15
CA PHE A 240 -10.07 12.87 20.96
C PHE A 240 -9.41 12.15 22.14
N GLY A 241 -8.09 12.23 22.30
CA GLY A 241 -7.34 11.51 23.35
C GLY A 241 -7.38 9.99 23.20
N ALA A 242 -7.42 9.51 21.96
CA ALA A 242 -7.56 8.09 21.69
C ALA A 242 -6.28 7.31 22.00
N SER A 243 -6.44 6.19 22.70
CA SER A 243 -5.33 5.29 23.01
C SER A 243 -4.79 4.55 21.77
N PRO A 244 -3.57 3.99 21.81
CA PRO A 244 -3.06 3.11 20.75
C PRO A 244 -4.01 1.95 20.41
N LYS A 245 -4.75 1.44 21.38
CA LYS A 245 -5.78 0.41 21.18
C LYS A 245 -6.97 0.93 20.38
N ASP A 246 -7.45 2.13 20.67
CA ASP A 246 -8.56 2.74 19.93
C ASP A 246 -8.17 2.96 18.46
N ILE A 247 -6.96 3.44 18.22
CA ILE A 247 -6.37 3.59 16.88
C ILE A 247 -6.26 2.22 16.19
N ALA A 248 -5.80 1.19 16.89
CA ALA A 248 -5.69 -0.16 16.36
C ALA A 248 -7.06 -0.73 15.96
N ILE A 249 -8.09 -0.55 16.79
CA ILE A 249 -9.46 -0.97 16.50
C ILE A 249 -9.97 -0.25 15.26
N MET A 250 -9.74 1.06 15.14
CA MET A 250 -10.14 1.84 13.97
C MET A 250 -9.46 1.33 12.70
N VAL A 251 -8.13 1.22 12.68
CA VAL A 251 -7.37 0.79 11.50
C VAL A 251 -7.67 -0.67 11.13
N THR A 252 -7.81 -1.56 12.11
CA THR A 252 -8.20 -2.95 11.86
C THR A 252 -9.60 -3.03 11.24
N SER A 253 -10.55 -2.25 11.74
CA SER A 253 -11.93 -2.20 11.22
C SER A 253 -11.97 -1.68 9.78
N THR A 254 -11.16 -0.66 9.43
CA THR A 254 -11.04 -0.17 8.06
C THR A 254 -10.47 -1.24 7.12
N GLY A 255 -9.48 -2.01 7.59
CA GLY A 255 -8.92 -3.14 6.84
C GLY A 255 -9.96 -4.23 6.57
N ILE A 256 -10.74 -4.63 7.59
CA ILE A 256 -11.81 -5.63 7.45
C ILE A 256 -12.87 -5.17 6.43
N ILE A 257 -13.35 -3.94 6.57
CA ILE A 257 -14.35 -3.38 5.64
C ILE A 257 -13.82 -3.31 4.20
N SER A 258 -12.54 -2.98 4.02
CA SER A 258 -11.88 -2.93 2.73
C SER A 258 -11.83 -4.31 2.06
N VAL A 259 -11.50 -5.36 2.82
CA VAL A 259 -11.49 -6.75 2.32
C VAL A 259 -12.89 -7.21 1.94
N ILE A 260 -13.88 -6.95 2.78
CA ILE A 260 -15.29 -7.28 2.49
C ILE A 260 -15.75 -6.57 1.22
N ALA A 261 -15.45 -5.28 1.08
CA ALA A 261 -15.81 -4.51 -0.10
C ALA A 261 -15.20 -5.07 -1.38
N GLN A 262 -13.90 -5.40 -1.36
CA GLN A 262 -13.19 -5.95 -2.52
C GLN A 262 -13.76 -7.31 -2.95
N ILE A 263 -14.12 -8.18 -2.01
CA ILE A 263 -14.61 -9.52 -2.32
C ILE A 263 -16.07 -9.51 -2.80
N PHE A 264 -16.95 -8.75 -2.15
CA PHE A 264 -18.38 -8.87 -2.34
C PHE A 264 -19.02 -7.72 -3.13
N ILE A 265 -18.40 -6.54 -3.15
CA ILE A 265 -19.01 -5.31 -3.67
C ILE A 265 -18.47 -4.90 -5.03
N VAL A 266 -17.13 -4.93 -5.21
CA VAL A 266 -16.46 -4.37 -6.40
C VAL A 266 -16.98 -4.98 -7.69
N ASP A 267 -16.96 -6.30 -7.82
CA ASP A 267 -17.36 -7.00 -9.06
C ASP A 267 -18.84 -6.77 -9.37
N LYS A 268 -19.70 -6.87 -8.36
CA LYS A 268 -21.15 -6.64 -8.51
C LYS A 268 -21.47 -5.22 -8.98
N LEU A 269 -20.83 -4.21 -8.37
CA LEU A 269 -21.05 -2.81 -8.75
C LEU A 269 -20.48 -2.50 -10.14
N SER A 270 -19.28 -2.99 -10.45
CA SER A 270 -18.65 -2.77 -11.75
C SER A 270 -19.46 -3.36 -12.90
N ARG A 271 -20.07 -4.54 -12.69
CA ARG A 271 -20.96 -5.17 -13.69
C ARG A 271 -22.30 -4.45 -13.83
N SER A 272 -22.88 -3.94 -12.74
CA SER A 272 -24.22 -3.35 -12.78
C SER A 272 -24.21 -1.90 -13.25
N LEU A 273 -23.23 -1.09 -12.86
CA LEU A 273 -23.17 0.34 -13.13
C LEU A 273 -22.12 0.72 -14.19
N GLY A 274 -21.15 -0.15 -14.43
CA GLY A 274 -19.96 0.12 -15.24
C GLY A 274 -18.90 0.91 -14.45
N GLU A 275 -17.62 0.68 -14.81
CA GLU A 275 -16.46 1.22 -14.08
C GLU A 275 -16.47 2.75 -13.96
N GLY A 276 -16.89 3.46 -15.01
CA GLY A 276 -16.90 4.93 -15.03
C GLY A 276 -17.87 5.54 -14.00
N LYS A 277 -19.08 4.98 -13.87
CA LYS A 277 -20.06 5.46 -12.89
C LYS A 277 -19.64 5.11 -11.48
N VAL A 278 -19.09 3.88 -11.27
CA VAL A 278 -18.55 3.44 -9.98
C VAL A 278 -17.39 4.35 -9.57
N LEU A 279 -16.46 4.68 -10.47
CA LEU A 279 -15.37 5.60 -10.21
C LEU A 279 -15.89 6.95 -9.70
N ASN A 280 -16.81 7.60 -10.41
CA ASN A 280 -17.33 8.91 -10.02
C ASN A 280 -18.13 8.86 -8.71
N LEU A 281 -18.95 7.83 -8.50
CA LEU A 281 -19.72 7.66 -7.27
C LEU A 281 -18.81 7.57 -6.05
N PHE A 282 -17.77 6.74 -6.11
CA PHE A 282 -16.89 6.52 -4.97
C PHE A 282 -15.86 7.63 -4.78
N LEU A 283 -15.47 8.36 -5.83
CA LEU A 283 -14.73 9.61 -5.69
C LEU A 283 -15.55 10.67 -4.94
N PHE A 284 -16.85 10.79 -5.28
CA PHE A 284 -17.76 11.69 -4.58
C PHE A 284 -17.93 11.29 -3.10
N ILE A 285 -18.15 9.99 -2.81
CA ILE A 285 -18.27 9.48 -1.44
C ILE A 285 -16.99 9.73 -0.65
N ALA A 286 -15.82 9.50 -1.24
CA ALA A 286 -14.54 9.78 -0.59
C ALA A 286 -14.38 11.28 -0.30
N ALA A 287 -14.69 12.17 -1.27
CA ALA A 287 -14.63 13.62 -1.07
C ALA A 287 -15.60 14.08 0.03
N LEU A 288 -16.82 13.55 0.06
CA LEU A 288 -17.80 13.82 1.12
C LEU A 288 -17.28 13.34 2.49
N GLY A 289 -16.64 12.17 2.54
CA GLY A 289 -16.01 11.67 3.76
C GLY A 289 -14.93 12.61 4.28
N PHE A 290 -14.04 13.10 3.42
CA PHE A 290 -13.02 14.10 3.80
C PHE A 290 -13.65 15.41 4.28
N LEU A 291 -14.71 15.88 3.64
CA LEU A 291 -15.44 17.05 4.10
C LEU A 291 -16.05 16.85 5.49
N LEU A 292 -16.70 15.72 5.72
CA LEU A 292 -17.30 15.38 7.01
C LEU A 292 -16.25 15.18 8.10
N SER A 293 -15.05 14.70 7.76
CA SER A 293 -13.92 14.62 8.70
C SER A 293 -13.48 15.98 9.24
N LEU A 294 -13.64 17.06 8.45
CA LEU A 294 -13.37 18.43 8.88
C LEU A 294 -14.43 19.00 9.82
N LEU A 295 -15.64 18.45 9.80
CA LEU A 295 -16.81 19.01 10.50
C LEU A 295 -17.16 18.21 11.76
N THR A 296 -16.66 16.98 11.91
CA THR A 296 -17.02 16.13 13.04
C THR A 296 -16.22 16.45 14.28
N SER A 297 -16.90 16.51 15.43
CA SER A 297 -16.32 16.75 16.75
C SER A 297 -16.38 15.54 17.68
N SER A 298 -16.88 14.40 17.23
CA SER A 298 -16.98 13.19 18.05
C SER A 298 -16.13 12.04 17.49
N TYR A 299 -15.46 11.29 18.37
CA TYR A 299 -14.70 10.10 18.01
C TYR A 299 -15.52 9.08 17.22
N GLY A 300 -16.74 8.75 17.69
CA GLY A 300 -17.62 7.79 17.01
C GLY A 300 -18.03 8.26 15.61
N GLY A 301 -18.31 9.55 15.44
CA GLY A 301 -18.61 10.14 14.14
C GLY A 301 -17.42 10.08 13.19
N PHE A 302 -16.22 10.45 13.68
CA PHE A 302 -14.99 10.37 12.90
C PHE A 302 -14.65 8.92 12.51
N PHE A 303 -14.82 7.98 13.43
CA PHE A 303 -14.63 6.55 13.16
C PHE A 303 -15.56 6.05 12.05
N ALA A 304 -16.86 6.36 12.11
CA ALA A 304 -17.81 5.97 11.07
C ALA A 304 -17.46 6.58 9.70
N ILE A 305 -17.04 7.85 9.67
CA ILE A 305 -16.61 8.54 8.45
C ILE A 305 -15.35 7.87 7.88
N THR A 306 -14.39 7.54 8.73
CA THR A 306 -13.16 6.82 8.33
C THR A 306 -13.48 5.48 7.68
N LEU A 307 -14.42 4.70 8.24
CA LEU A 307 -14.88 3.45 7.61
C LEU A 307 -15.44 3.67 6.20
N VAL A 308 -16.21 4.75 6.01
CA VAL A 308 -16.77 5.10 4.68
C VAL A 308 -15.68 5.52 3.70
N ILE A 309 -14.67 6.29 4.14
CA ILE A 309 -13.52 6.69 3.30
C ILE A 309 -12.76 5.45 2.83
N PHE A 310 -12.42 4.54 3.75
CA PHE A 310 -11.67 3.32 3.41
C PHE A 310 -12.50 2.37 2.55
N LEU A 311 -13.80 2.24 2.78
CA LEU A 311 -14.71 1.52 1.91
C LEU A 311 -14.65 2.09 0.48
N ALA A 312 -14.79 3.40 0.33
CA ALA A 312 -14.79 4.06 -0.97
C ALA A 312 -13.46 3.87 -1.70
N THR A 313 -12.34 4.12 -1.03
CA THR A 313 -10.99 4.00 -1.63
C THR A 313 -10.63 2.56 -1.97
N SER A 314 -11.09 1.57 -1.19
CA SER A 314 -10.86 0.15 -1.47
C SER A 314 -11.59 -0.35 -2.73
N ILE A 315 -12.71 0.29 -3.10
CA ILE A 315 -13.44 0.01 -4.34
C ILE A 315 -12.78 0.70 -5.53
N LEU A 316 -12.31 1.92 -5.36
CA LEU A 316 -11.70 2.72 -6.44
C LEU A 316 -10.45 2.07 -7.04
N ARG A 317 -9.59 1.47 -6.22
CA ARG A 317 -8.33 0.89 -6.66
C ARG A 317 -8.49 -0.23 -7.70
N PRO A 318 -9.28 -1.29 -7.48
CA PRO A 318 -9.50 -2.34 -8.49
C PRO A 318 -10.26 -1.83 -9.71
N VAL A 319 -11.17 -0.86 -9.55
CA VAL A 319 -11.87 -0.23 -10.68
C VAL A 319 -10.89 0.51 -11.59
N LEU A 320 -9.97 1.31 -11.03
CA LEU A 320 -8.91 1.98 -11.79
C LEU A 320 -7.99 0.99 -12.49
N ASN A 321 -7.56 -0.08 -11.82
CA ASN A 321 -6.75 -1.13 -12.43
C ASN A 321 -7.45 -1.75 -13.64
N THR A 322 -8.75 -2.03 -13.54
CA THR A 322 -9.56 -2.58 -14.64
C THR A 322 -9.68 -1.58 -15.79
N MET A 323 -9.92 -0.30 -15.50
CA MET A 323 -9.99 0.75 -16.54
C MET A 323 -8.66 0.92 -17.26
N ILE A 324 -7.54 0.99 -16.53
CA ILE A 324 -6.20 1.08 -17.11
C ILE A 324 -5.92 -0.13 -18.01
N SER A 325 -6.21 -1.32 -17.52
CA SER A 325 -6.02 -2.57 -18.29
C SER A 325 -6.85 -2.57 -19.57
N LYS A 326 -8.13 -2.20 -19.53
CA LYS A 326 -8.99 -2.12 -20.72
C LYS A 326 -8.47 -1.11 -21.76
N LEU A 327 -7.97 0.05 -21.30
CA LEU A 327 -7.44 1.09 -22.18
C LEU A 327 -6.03 0.80 -22.70
N ALA A 328 -5.29 -0.09 -22.06
CA ALA A 328 -3.92 -0.44 -22.42
C ALA A 328 -3.82 -1.33 -23.67
N GLY A 329 -4.86 -2.08 -24.02
CA GLY A 329 -4.84 -2.99 -25.16
C GLY A 329 -3.66 -3.98 -25.06
N ASN A 330 -2.72 -3.90 -26.02
CA ASN A 330 -1.55 -4.78 -26.06
C ASN A 330 -0.38 -4.33 -25.14
N GLU A 331 -0.47 -3.15 -24.50
CA GLU A 331 0.61 -2.59 -23.68
C GLU A 331 0.41 -2.84 -22.16
N GLN A 332 -0.19 -3.98 -21.77
CA GLN A 332 -0.57 -4.28 -20.38
C GLN A 332 0.59 -4.12 -19.39
N GLY A 333 1.76 -4.65 -19.73
CA GLY A 333 2.94 -4.58 -18.86
C GLY A 333 3.39 -3.13 -18.59
N PHE A 334 3.45 -2.30 -19.66
CA PHE A 334 3.80 -0.90 -19.52
C PHE A 334 2.76 -0.12 -18.71
N ALA A 335 1.48 -0.31 -19.01
CA ALA A 335 0.38 0.40 -18.35
C ALA A 335 0.32 0.09 -16.85
N MET A 336 0.42 -1.19 -16.46
CA MET A 336 0.42 -1.61 -15.05
C MET A 336 1.71 -1.20 -14.34
N GLY A 337 2.85 -1.19 -15.03
CA GLY A 337 4.10 -0.63 -14.53
C GLY A 337 3.98 0.86 -14.21
N MET A 338 3.36 1.64 -15.12
CA MET A 338 3.08 3.06 -14.88
C MET A 338 2.08 3.25 -13.74
N ASN A 339 1.03 2.44 -13.65
CA ASN A 339 0.08 2.49 -12.55
C ASN A 339 0.78 2.33 -11.19
N ASN A 340 1.68 1.37 -11.07
CA ASN A 340 2.49 1.18 -9.84
C ASN A 340 3.43 2.36 -9.57
N ALA A 341 4.01 2.97 -10.60
CA ALA A 341 4.86 4.14 -10.47
C ALA A 341 4.08 5.36 -9.95
N TYR A 342 2.93 5.67 -10.56
CA TYR A 342 2.06 6.77 -10.13
C TYR A 342 1.54 6.55 -8.69
N MET A 343 1.16 5.32 -8.35
CA MET A 343 0.79 4.94 -7.00
C MET A 343 1.94 5.17 -6.00
N SER A 344 3.15 4.76 -6.35
CA SER A 344 4.32 4.91 -5.47
C SER A 344 4.71 6.38 -5.25
N ILE A 345 4.58 7.22 -6.29
CA ILE A 345 4.78 8.67 -6.15
C ILE A 345 3.76 9.24 -5.16
N GLY A 346 2.49 8.86 -5.27
CA GLY A 346 1.45 9.24 -4.32
C GLY A 346 1.75 8.81 -2.89
N ASN A 347 2.23 7.57 -2.72
CA ASN A 347 2.59 7.02 -1.41
C ASN A 347 3.77 7.72 -0.72
N VAL A 348 4.65 8.37 -1.48
CA VAL A 348 5.75 9.16 -0.93
C VAL A 348 5.31 10.60 -0.64
N LEU A 349 4.66 11.24 -1.61
CA LEU A 349 4.28 12.65 -1.51
C LEU A 349 3.16 12.88 -0.49
N GLY A 350 2.19 11.96 -0.41
CA GLY A 350 1.04 12.07 0.49
C GLY A 350 1.45 12.25 1.95
N PRO A 351 2.13 11.28 2.56
CA PRO A 351 2.58 11.37 3.95
C PRO A 351 3.52 12.54 4.21
N THR A 352 4.42 12.84 3.26
CA THR A 352 5.37 13.96 3.39
C THR A 352 4.63 15.29 3.55
N LEU A 353 3.69 15.59 2.64
CA LEU A 353 2.95 16.84 2.69
C LEU A 353 1.95 16.86 3.84
N ALA A 354 1.28 15.73 4.11
CA ALA A 354 0.34 15.65 5.22
C ALA A 354 1.01 15.89 6.57
N GLY A 355 2.18 15.31 6.80
CA GLY A 355 2.92 15.50 8.04
C GLY A 355 3.33 16.94 8.28
N VAL A 356 3.88 17.63 7.25
CA VAL A 356 4.25 19.05 7.33
C VAL A 356 3.03 19.93 7.56
N LEU A 357 1.93 19.69 6.87
CA LEU A 357 0.70 20.45 7.02
C LEU A 357 0.05 20.21 8.38
N TYR A 358 0.17 19.00 8.92
CA TYR A 358 -0.36 18.63 10.22
C TYR A 358 0.27 19.45 11.35
N ASP A 359 1.58 19.68 11.31
CA ASP A 359 2.31 20.49 12.30
C ASP A 359 1.92 21.98 12.23
N VAL A 360 1.38 22.45 11.09
CA VAL A 360 0.83 23.81 10.95
C VAL A 360 -0.60 23.86 11.51
N ASN A 361 -1.43 22.90 11.11
CA ASN A 361 -2.79 22.75 11.61
C ASN A 361 -3.28 21.32 11.35
N ILE A 362 -3.82 20.67 12.36
CA ILE A 362 -4.27 19.27 12.32
C ILE A 362 -5.35 18.98 11.26
N LEU A 363 -6.08 19.99 10.80
CA LEU A 363 -7.13 19.87 9.78
C LEU A 363 -6.61 20.06 8.35
N TYR A 364 -5.43 20.67 8.14
CA TYR A 364 -4.93 20.97 6.80
C TYR A 364 -4.69 19.74 5.91
N PRO A 365 -4.21 18.59 6.42
CA PRO A 365 -4.09 17.38 5.59
C PRO A 365 -5.43 16.91 5.03
N PHE A 366 -6.49 16.98 5.84
CA PHE A 366 -7.86 16.61 5.41
C PHE A 366 -8.42 17.60 4.37
N ALA A 367 -8.20 18.90 4.58
CA ALA A 367 -8.59 19.92 3.62
C ALA A 367 -7.87 19.76 2.27
N LEU A 368 -6.56 19.46 2.30
CA LEU A 368 -5.78 19.19 1.10
C LEU A 368 -6.33 17.95 0.36
N GLY A 369 -6.58 16.87 1.08
CA GLY A 369 -7.16 15.64 0.52
C GLY A 369 -8.52 15.89 -0.12
N LEU A 370 -9.38 16.69 0.53
CA LEU A 370 -10.68 17.12 -0.01
C LEU A 370 -10.51 17.86 -1.34
N ILE A 371 -9.63 18.86 -1.40
CA ILE A 371 -9.39 19.65 -2.62
C ILE A 371 -8.96 18.73 -3.77
N PHE A 372 -7.99 17.85 -3.53
CA PHE A 372 -7.52 16.93 -4.56
C PHE A 372 -8.61 15.97 -5.02
N LEU A 373 -9.43 15.42 -4.11
CA LEU A 373 -10.53 14.52 -4.46
C LEU A 373 -11.62 15.23 -5.26
N VAL A 374 -11.99 16.48 -4.90
CA VAL A 374 -12.97 17.26 -5.64
C VAL A 374 -12.47 17.59 -7.04
N VAL A 375 -11.22 18.05 -7.17
CA VAL A 375 -10.62 18.33 -8.49
C VAL A 375 -10.57 17.06 -9.35
N THR A 376 -10.21 15.92 -8.74
CA THR A 376 -10.15 14.63 -9.43
C THR A 376 -11.53 14.15 -9.85
N PHE A 377 -12.55 14.31 -8.99
CA PHE A 377 -13.93 13.97 -9.31
C PHE A 377 -14.43 14.79 -10.53
N ILE A 378 -14.21 16.11 -10.52
CA ILE A 378 -14.59 16.99 -11.63
C ILE A 378 -13.82 16.60 -12.91
N GLY A 379 -12.51 16.38 -12.81
CA GLY A 379 -11.66 15.97 -13.94
C GLY A 379 -12.08 14.62 -14.53
N SER A 380 -12.38 13.64 -13.69
CA SER A 380 -12.89 12.33 -14.11
C SER A 380 -14.22 12.45 -14.84
N PHE A 381 -15.14 13.25 -14.32
CA PHE A 381 -16.45 13.47 -14.92
C PHE A 381 -16.36 14.13 -16.31
N ILE A 382 -15.51 15.17 -16.45
CA ILE A 382 -15.26 15.85 -17.72
C ILE A 382 -14.62 14.88 -18.73
N TRP A 383 -13.62 14.11 -18.31
CA TRP A 383 -12.94 13.14 -19.14
C TRP A 383 -13.89 12.07 -19.66
N GLN A 384 -14.72 11.48 -18.80
CA GLN A 384 -15.71 10.47 -19.21
C GLN A 384 -16.74 11.02 -20.20
N LYS A 385 -17.24 12.25 -20.00
CA LYS A 385 -18.12 12.91 -20.97
C LYS A 385 -17.44 13.11 -22.35
N ARG A 386 -16.15 13.45 -22.35
CA ARG A 386 -15.39 13.57 -23.60
C ARG A 386 -15.25 12.23 -24.31
N GLN A 387 -14.92 11.16 -23.58
CA GLN A 387 -14.80 9.82 -24.15
C GLN A 387 -16.13 9.35 -24.76
N ALA A 388 -17.24 9.50 -24.05
CA ALA A 388 -18.56 9.15 -24.55
C ALA A 388 -18.93 9.90 -25.86
N ARG A 389 -18.59 11.20 -25.95
CA ARG A 389 -18.82 11.99 -27.17
C ARG A 389 -17.95 11.55 -28.37
N LEU A 390 -16.71 11.11 -28.09
CA LEU A 390 -15.81 10.62 -29.14
C LEU A 390 -16.33 9.30 -29.72
N ILE A 391 -16.78 8.38 -28.85
CA ILE A 391 -17.36 7.10 -29.26
C ILE A 391 -18.62 7.33 -30.10
N ALA A 392 -19.55 8.19 -29.66
CA ALA A 392 -20.78 8.49 -30.37
C ALA A 392 -20.52 9.14 -31.75
N LYS A 393 -19.45 9.94 -31.91
CA LYS A 393 -19.06 10.51 -33.23
C LYS A 393 -18.51 9.44 -34.17
N VAL A 394 -17.75 8.48 -33.66
CA VAL A 394 -17.21 7.37 -34.48
C VAL A 394 -18.35 6.48 -34.98
N GLU A 395 -19.33 6.16 -34.13
CA GLU A 395 -20.51 5.37 -34.47
C GLU A 395 -21.42 6.06 -35.48
N GLN A 396 -21.47 7.39 -35.50
CA GLN A 396 -22.24 8.16 -36.49
C GLN A 396 -21.51 8.29 -37.85
N SER A 397 -20.20 8.04 -37.92
CA SER A 397 -19.38 8.15 -39.10
C SER A 397 -19.08 6.81 -39.79
N SER A 398 -19.45 5.69 -39.15
CA SER A 398 -19.42 4.33 -39.68
C SER A 398 -20.79 3.91 -40.21
#